data_b231a5249ce2407eebcaa6e2650dc812
#
_entry.id   b231a5249ce2407eebcaa6e2650dc812
#
_cell.length_a   1.000
_cell.length_b   1.000
_cell.length_c   1.000
_cell.angle_alpha   90.00
_cell.angle_beta   90.00
_cell.angle_gamma   90.00
#
_symmetry.space_group_name_H-M   'P 1'
#
loop_
_entity.id
_entity.type
_entity.pdbx_description
1 polymer ?
#
loop_
_entity_poly.entity_id
_entity_poly.type
_entity_poly.pdbx_seq_one_letter_code
_entity_poly.pdbx_strand_id
1 'polypeptide(L)'
;MKRILGLKFSHYGQIYFFYCDDPFIGRGDRVLAETGQGLGIATVMTLAERLPDDLPPENVREVLRKVTDEDLVTVEENDTLTYDAHRFCEARIRERQLDMKLVDVEVLFDRSKLVFYFTAPTRIDFRELVKDLVREYHTRIELRQIGVRHETQ
;
A
#
# COMPACT_ATOMS: atom_id res chain seq x y z
N MET A 1 13.98 -3.41 25.31
CA MET A 1 14.92 -3.70 24.24
C MET A 1 14.17 -3.86 22.93
N LYS A 2 14.60 -3.13 21.92
CA LYS A 2 13.92 -3.16 20.63
C LYS A 2 14.42 -4.31 19.78
N ARG A 3 13.48 -5.03 19.19
CA ARG A 3 13.79 -6.09 18.23
C ARG A 3 13.67 -5.53 16.82
N ILE A 4 14.29 -6.22 15.88
CA ILE A 4 14.19 -5.85 14.46
C ILE A 4 13.32 -6.90 13.77
N LEU A 5 12.24 -6.42 13.17
CA LEU A 5 11.31 -7.28 12.45
C LEU A 5 11.36 -7.02 10.97
N GLY A 6 11.37 -8.09 10.17
CA GLY A 6 11.21 -7.98 8.73
C GLY A 6 9.74 -8.11 8.39
N LEU A 7 9.16 -7.04 7.83
CA LEU A 7 7.74 -6.95 7.54
C LEU A 7 7.48 -6.99 6.05
N LYS A 8 6.42 -7.68 5.65
CA LYS A 8 5.96 -7.69 4.27
C LYS A 8 4.55 -7.11 4.21
N PHE A 9 4.40 -6.06 3.43
CA PHE A 9 3.09 -5.46 3.17
C PHE A 9 2.49 -6.12 1.94
N SER A 10 1.16 -6.19 1.88
CA SER A 10 0.48 -6.96 0.85
C SER A 10 0.77 -6.49 -0.58
N HIS A 11 1.01 -5.21 -0.76
CA HIS A 11 1.25 -4.65 -2.09
C HIS A 11 2.72 -4.51 -2.46
N TYR A 12 3.62 -4.82 -1.52
CA TYR A 12 5.05 -4.69 -1.74
C TYR A 12 5.70 -6.05 -1.56
N GLY A 13 6.33 -6.55 -2.61
CA GLY A 13 6.92 -7.88 -2.59
C GLY A 13 8.16 -8.04 -1.74
N GLN A 14 8.75 -6.94 -1.28
CA GLN A 14 9.98 -7.00 -0.51
C GLN A 14 9.73 -6.83 0.98
N ILE A 15 10.74 -7.18 1.76
CA ILE A 15 10.70 -7.09 3.21
C ILE A 15 11.32 -5.77 3.66
N TYR A 16 10.64 -5.10 4.57
CA TYR A 16 11.09 -3.86 5.18
C TYR A 16 11.36 -4.07 6.65
N PHE A 17 12.38 -3.43 7.20
CA PHE A 17 12.78 -3.63 8.58
C PHE A 17 12.24 -2.53 9.48
N PHE A 18 11.67 -2.96 10.63
CA PHE A 18 11.09 -2.05 11.62
C PHE A 18 11.55 -2.47 13.00
N TYR A 19 11.61 -1.50 13.91
CA TYR A 19 11.85 -1.78 15.31
C TYR A 19 10.53 -2.13 16.00
N CYS A 20 10.63 -2.97 17.02
CA CYS A 20 9.46 -3.40 17.79
C CYS A 20 9.84 -3.60 19.26
N ASP A 21 9.08 -2.96 20.15
CA ASP A 21 9.28 -3.11 21.61
C ASP A 21 8.42 -4.22 22.21
N ASP A 22 7.37 -4.64 21.51
CA ASP A 22 6.43 -5.61 22.06
C ASP A 22 7.00 -7.02 21.96
N PRO A 23 7.28 -7.68 23.11
CA PRO A 23 7.85 -9.01 23.07
C PRO A 23 6.88 -10.11 22.64
N PHE A 24 5.59 -9.79 22.57
CA PHE A 24 4.57 -10.77 22.19
C PHE A 24 4.32 -10.83 20.69
N ILE A 25 4.95 -9.96 19.92
CA ILE A 25 4.85 -9.98 18.46
C ILE A 25 5.92 -10.92 17.91
N GLY A 26 5.51 -11.87 17.07
CA GLY A 26 6.42 -12.83 16.47
C GLY A 26 6.10 -13.10 15.02
N ARG A 27 6.83 -14.05 14.45
CA ARG A 27 6.66 -14.42 13.04
C ARG A 27 5.24 -14.89 12.78
N GLY A 28 4.71 -14.44 11.65
CA GLY A 28 3.35 -14.77 11.26
C GLY A 28 2.31 -13.81 11.80
N ASP A 29 2.64 -12.99 12.78
CA ASP A 29 1.71 -12.00 13.32
C ASP A 29 1.54 -10.84 12.34
N ARG A 30 0.35 -10.26 12.37
CA ARG A 30 0.04 -9.06 11.59
C ARG A 30 0.13 -7.85 12.49
N VAL A 31 0.77 -6.81 11.98
CA VAL A 31 1.03 -5.60 12.74
C VAL A 31 0.65 -4.37 11.94
N LEU A 32 0.35 -3.30 12.66
CA LEU A 32 0.08 -2.01 12.06
C LEU A 32 1.35 -1.17 12.13
N ALA A 33 1.76 -0.63 11.01
CA ALA A 33 2.98 0.16 10.92
C ALA A 33 2.79 1.34 9.98
N GLU A 34 3.52 2.42 10.24
CA GLU A 34 3.47 3.58 9.39
C GLU A 34 4.56 3.50 8.34
N THR A 35 4.15 3.66 7.08
CA THR A 35 5.07 3.68 5.94
C THR A 35 5.22 5.11 5.44
N GLY A 36 6.07 5.30 4.44
CA GLY A 36 6.18 6.59 3.78
C GLY A 36 4.87 7.07 3.15
N GLN A 37 3.93 6.16 2.92
CA GLN A 37 2.63 6.51 2.34
C GLN A 37 1.53 6.67 3.38
N GLY A 38 1.72 6.15 4.59
CA GLY A 38 0.73 6.18 5.65
C GLY A 38 0.63 4.84 6.36
N LEU A 39 -0.45 4.64 7.10
CA LEU A 39 -0.65 3.43 7.88
C LEU A 39 -0.95 2.23 6.99
N GLY A 40 -0.32 1.12 7.28
CA GLY A 40 -0.55 -0.13 6.56
C GLY A 40 -0.44 -1.33 7.48
N ILE A 41 -0.99 -2.45 7.02
CA ILE A 41 -0.90 -3.70 7.75
C ILE A 41 0.17 -4.57 7.08
N ALA A 42 1.02 -5.17 7.90
CA ALA A 42 2.08 -6.02 7.42
C ALA A 42 2.12 -7.31 8.23
N THR A 43 2.73 -8.32 7.62
CA THR A 43 2.96 -9.61 8.29
C THR A 43 4.44 -9.69 8.67
N VAL A 44 4.70 -10.15 9.89
CA VAL A 44 6.06 -10.37 10.35
C VAL A 44 6.60 -11.63 9.67
N MET A 45 7.59 -11.46 8.83
CA MET A 45 8.17 -12.57 8.07
C MET A 45 9.42 -13.10 8.72
N THR A 46 10.25 -12.22 9.27
CA THR A 46 11.52 -12.62 9.89
C THR A 46 11.80 -11.82 11.13
N LEU A 47 12.64 -12.40 11.99
CA LEU A 47 13.22 -11.72 13.14
C LEU A 47 14.71 -11.58 12.81
N ALA A 48 15.21 -10.35 12.81
CA ALA A 48 16.59 -10.10 12.45
C ALA A 48 17.40 -9.73 13.69
N GLU A 49 18.67 -10.12 13.70
CA GLU A 49 19.56 -9.77 14.79
C GLU A 49 20.14 -8.38 14.63
N ARG A 50 20.28 -7.95 13.39
CA ARG A 50 20.83 -6.62 13.07
C ARG A 50 20.25 -6.11 11.76
N LEU A 51 20.33 -4.79 11.58
CA LEU A 51 19.89 -4.16 10.33
C LEU A 51 20.86 -4.45 9.20
N PRO A 52 20.37 -4.41 7.94
CA PRO A 52 21.25 -4.44 6.78
C PRO A 52 22.24 -3.28 6.82
N ASP A 53 23.43 -3.51 6.25
CA ASP A 53 24.49 -2.51 6.28
C ASP A 53 24.12 -1.21 5.56
N ASP A 54 23.25 -1.29 4.57
CA ASP A 54 22.82 -0.13 3.77
C ASP A 54 21.62 0.60 4.36
N LEU A 55 21.15 0.21 5.54
CA LEU A 55 20.00 0.82 6.19
C LEU A 55 20.42 1.48 7.51
N PRO A 56 20.52 2.83 7.53
CA PRO A 56 20.88 3.52 8.76
C PRO A 56 19.81 3.36 9.84
N PRO A 57 20.19 3.16 11.09
CA PRO A 57 19.22 3.00 12.19
C PRO A 57 18.25 4.17 12.32
N GLU A 58 18.69 5.39 12.02
CA GLU A 58 17.84 6.58 12.13
C GLU A 58 16.72 6.61 11.08
N ASN A 59 16.82 5.77 10.04
CA ASN A 59 15.78 5.68 9.01
C ASN A 59 14.79 4.57 9.28
N VAL A 60 14.96 3.84 10.38
CA VAL A 60 14.10 2.70 10.73
C VAL A 60 12.96 3.18 11.61
N ARG A 61 11.73 2.87 11.20
CA ARG A 61 10.53 3.23 11.96
C ARG A 61 10.14 2.11 12.90
N GLU A 62 9.19 2.39 13.78
CA GLU A 62 8.70 1.42 14.74
C GLU A 62 7.33 0.90 14.36
N VAL A 63 7.08 -0.37 14.71
CA VAL A 63 5.76 -0.96 14.63
C VAL A 63 4.87 -0.25 15.64
N LEU A 64 3.64 0.09 15.25
CA LEU A 64 2.71 0.76 16.16
C LEU A 64 2.10 -0.23 17.15
N ARG A 65 1.54 -1.32 16.64
CA ARG A 65 0.93 -2.34 17.51
C ARG A 65 0.52 -3.57 16.69
N LYS A 66 0.17 -4.62 17.41
CA LYS A 66 -0.38 -5.82 16.78
C LYS A 66 -1.80 -5.54 16.30
N VAL A 67 -2.20 -6.17 15.21
CA VAL A 67 -3.53 -6.05 14.64
C VAL A 67 -4.56 -6.68 15.58
N THR A 68 -5.67 -5.98 15.81
CA THR A 68 -6.77 -6.45 16.65
C THR A 68 -7.90 -6.98 15.78
N ASP A 69 -8.92 -7.57 16.43
CA ASP A 69 -10.11 -8.04 15.72
C ASP A 69 -10.85 -6.89 15.05
N GLU A 70 -10.89 -5.72 15.71
CA GLU A 70 -11.51 -4.53 15.11
C GLU A 70 -10.75 -4.09 13.87
N ASP A 71 -9.43 -4.20 13.89
CA ASP A 71 -8.61 -3.89 12.73
C ASP A 71 -8.93 -4.82 11.56
N LEU A 72 -9.24 -6.08 11.83
CA LEU A 72 -9.58 -7.04 10.79
C LEU A 72 -10.90 -6.66 10.11
N VAL A 73 -11.86 -6.13 10.86
CA VAL A 73 -13.10 -5.61 10.26
C VAL A 73 -12.78 -4.45 9.34
N THR A 74 -11.91 -3.53 9.78
CA THR A 74 -11.48 -2.41 8.95
C THR A 74 -10.80 -2.91 7.67
N VAL A 75 -9.97 -3.95 7.78
CA VAL A 75 -9.31 -4.54 6.60
C VAL A 75 -10.35 -5.07 5.61
N GLU A 76 -11.37 -5.76 6.10
CA GLU A 76 -12.43 -6.28 5.22
C GLU A 76 -13.17 -5.14 4.51
N GLU A 77 -13.49 -4.08 5.25
CA GLU A 77 -14.14 -2.92 4.65
C GLU A 77 -13.26 -2.26 3.61
N ASN A 78 -11.95 -2.19 3.88
CA ASN A 78 -11.00 -1.62 2.94
C ASN A 78 -10.83 -2.52 1.71
N ASP A 79 -10.91 -3.83 1.87
CA ASP A 79 -10.84 -4.76 0.75
C ASP A 79 -12.05 -4.55 -0.18
N THR A 80 -13.23 -4.36 0.38
CA THR A 80 -14.42 -4.04 -0.40
C THR A 80 -14.26 -2.73 -1.15
N LEU A 81 -13.74 -1.72 -0.46
CA LEU A 81 -13.48 -0.42 -1.08
C LEU A 81 -12.44 -0.55 -2.19
N THR A 82 -11.40 -1.34 -1.97
CA THR A 82 -10.36 -1.59 -2.98
C THR A 82 -10.98 -2.18 -4.25
N TYR A 83 -11.84 -3.17 -4.09
CA TYR A 83 -12.50 -3.80 -5.22
C TYR A 83 -13.38 -2.80 -5.99
N ASP A 84 -14.19 -2.04 -5.26
CA ASP A 84 -15.05 -1.04 -5.87
C ASP A 84 -14.25 0.05 -6.57
N ALA A 85 -13.17 0.50 -5.94
CA ALA A 85 -12.33 1.54 -6.52
C ALA A 85 -11.65 1.06 -7.79
N HIS A 86 -11.22 -0.20 -7.81
CA HIS A 86 -10.62 -0.79 -8.99
C HIS A 86 -11.61 -0.77 -10.16
N ARG A 87 -12.82 -1.23 -9.92
CA ARG A 87 -13.86 -1.28 -10.95
C ARG A 87 -14.25 0.12 -11.42
N PHE A 88 -14.44 1.04 -10.48
CA PHE A 88 -14.81 2.42 -10.82
C PHE A 88 -13.73 3.07 -11.68
N CYS A 89 -12.47 2.94 -11.27
CA CYS A 89 -11.36 3.54 -12.00
C CYS A 89 -11.24 2.95 -13.40
N GLU A 90 -11.37 1.63 -13.53
CA GLU A 90 -11.33 1.00 -14.86
C GLU A 90 -12.43 1.52 -15.77
N ALA A 91 -13.63 1.71 -15.24
CA ALA A 91 -14.75 2.24 -16.02
C ALA A 91 -14.46 3.66 -16.49
N ARG A 92 -13.89 4.49 -15.61
CA ARG A 92 -13.54 5.87 -15.97
C ARG A 92 -12.42 5.92 -17.01
N ILE A 93 -11.45 5.03 -16.90
CA ILE A 93 -10.37 4.94 -17.90
C ILE A 93 -10.97 4.63 -19.26
N ARG A 94 -11.90 3.70 -19.34
CA ARG A 94 -12.56 3.35 -20.59
C ARG A 94 -13.38 4.51 -21.14
N GLU A 95 -14.16 5.15 -20.29
CA GLU A 95 -15.01 6.28 -20.73
C GLU A 95 -14.20 7.45 -21.26
N ARG A 96 -13.05 7.70 -20.64
CA ARG A 96 -12.16 8.79 -21.05
C ARG A 96 -11.18 8.38 -22.12
N GLN A 97 -11.21 7.11 -22.53
CA GLN A 97 -10.35 6.58 -23.59
C GLN A 97 -8.87 6.84 -23.32
N LEU A 98 -8.48 6.64 -22.07
CA LEU A 98 -7.08 6.78 -21.68
C LEU A 98 -6.30 5.52 -22.04
N ASP A 99 -5.09 5.70 -22.57
CA ASP A 99 -4.24 4.58 -22.93
C ASP A 99 -3.37 4.18 -21.74
N MET A 100 -4.02 3.60 -20.75
CA MET A 100 -3.39 3.13 -19.53
C MET A 100 -4.13 1.91 -19.03
N LYS A 101 -3.42 1.09 -18.27
CA LYS A 101 -3.99 -0.10 -17.66
C LYS A 101 -3.83 -0.02 -16.15
N LEU A 102 -4.95 -0.09 -15.45
CA LEU A 102 -4.92 -0.15 -13.98
C LEU A 102 -4.44 -1.53 -13.55
N VAL A 103 -3.43 -1.56 -12.69
CA VAL A 103 -2.81 -2.80 -12.22
C VAL A 103 -3.30 -3.15 -10.82
N ASP A 104 -3.33 -2.16 -9.92
CA ASP A 104 -3.67 -2.41 -8.54
C ASP A 104 -4.16 -1.14 -7.87
N VAL A 105 -4.88 -1.31 -6.77
CA VAL A 105 -5.36 -0.20 -5.94
C VAL A 105 -4.99 -0.52 -4.50
N GLU A 106 -4.49 0.47 -3.80
CA GLU A 106 -4.17 0.33 -2.38
C GLU A 106 -4.98 1.35 -1.58
N VAL A 107 -5.74 0.86 -0.59
CA VAL A 107 -6.45 1.71 0.36
C VAL A 107 -5.65 1.69 1.65
N LEU A 108 -5.19 2.83 2.11
CA LEU A 108 -4.45 2.87 3.37
C LEU A 108 -5.38 2.51 4.52
N PHE A 109 -4.83 1.97 5.58
CA PHE A 109 -5.61 1.42 6.68
C PHE A 109 -6.63 2.44 7.22
N ASP A 110 -6.22 3.68 7.41
CA ASP A 110 -7.08 4.74 7.93
C ASP A 110 -7.85 5.49 6.83
N ARG A 111 -7.77 5.00 5.59
CA ARG A 111 -8.41 5.61 4.41
C ARG A 111 -7.98 7.05 4.14
N SER A 112 -6.81 7.43 4.63
CA SER A 112 -6.30 8.77 4.40
C SER A 112 -5.90 9.02 2.94
N LYS A 113 -5.67 7.94 2.20
CA LYS A 113 -5.26 8.05 0.80
C LYS A 113 -5.59 6.75 0.07
N LEU A 114 -5.96 6.87 -1.21
CA LEU A 114 -6.06 5.75 -2.14
C LEU A 114 -4.96 5.90 -3.18
N VAL A 115 -4.22 4.83 -3.44
CA VAL A 115 -3.16 4.82 -4.44
C VAL A 115 -3.55 3.89 -5.57
N PHE A 116 -3.50 4.39 -6.79
CA PHE A 116 -3.85 3.63 -7.99
C PHE A 116 -2.57 3.41 -8.80
N TYR A 117 -2.21 2.16 -8.99
CA TYR A 117 -1.00 1.78 -9.72
C TYR A 117 -1.37 1.40 -11.15
N PHE A 118 -0.69 1.97 -12.10
CA PHE A 118 -1.01 1.73 -13.51
C PHE A 118 0.24 1.62 -14.37
N THR A 119 0.05 1.04 -15.56
CA THR A 119 1.07 1.02 -16.61
C THR A 119 0.53 1.75 -17.83
N ALA A 120 1.42 2.33 -18.62
CA ALA A 120 1.05 3.01 -19.84
C ALA A 120 2.24 2.99 -20.80
N PRO A 121 2.00 2.99 -22.13
CA PRO A 121 3.10 3.00 -23.09
C PRO A 121 3.82 4.35 -23.15
N THR A 122 3.13 5.42 -22.77
CA THR A 122 3.68 6.77 -22.79
C THR A 122 3.17 7.53 -21.58
N ARG A 123 3.56 8.79 -21.50
CA ARG A 123 3.08 9.67 -20.44
C ARG A 123 1.61 10.02 -20.69
N ILE A 124 0.80 9.93 -19.66
CA ILE A 124 -0.65 10.11 -19.72
C ILE A 124 -1.05 11.35 -18.95
N ASP A 125 -1.97 12.14 -19.50
CA ASP A 125 -2.61 13.23 -18.78
C ASP A 125 -3.85 12.67 -18.08
N PHE A 126 -3.74 12.45 -16.79
CA PHE A 126 -4.79 11.85 -15.98
C PHE A 126 -5.48 12.85 -15.04
N ARG A 127 -5.36 14.16 -15.30
CA ARG A 127 -5.94 15.17 -14.41
C ARG A 127 -7.45 15.00 -14.23
N GLU A 128 -8.17 14.71 -15.31
CA GLU A 128 -9.61 14.54 -15.23
C GLU A 128 -9.98 13.25 -14.51
N LEU A 129 -9.18 12.21 -14.70
CA LEU A 129 -9.38 10.96 -13.97
C LEU A 129 -9.21 11.18 -12.47
N VAL A 130 -8.20 11.92 -12.06
CA VAL A 130 -7.99 12.25 -10.65
C VAL A 130 -9.20 12.98 -10.08
N LYS A 131 -9.75 13.93 -10.82
CA LYS A 131 -10.96 14.65 -10.40
C LYS A 131 -12.13 13.72 -10.21
N ASP A 132 -12.31 12.76 -11.10
CA ASP A 132 -13.38 11.76 -10.97
C ASP A 132 -13.23 10.96 -9.67
N LEU A 133 -12.01 10.53 -9.38
CA LEU A 133 -11.74 9.71 -8.20
C LEU A 133 -11.90 10.50 -6.91
N VAL A 134 -11.42 11.74 -6.89
CA VAL A 134 -11.60 12.61 -5.73
C VAL A 134 -13.09 12.86 -5.46
N ARG A 135 -13.85 13.10 -6.53
CA ARG A 135 -15.29 13.35 -6.41
C ARG A 135 -16.04 12.14 -5.88
N GLU A 136 -15.60 10.94 -6.27
CA GLU A 136 -16.27 9.72 -5.84
C GLU A 136 -15.91 9.34 -4.39
N TYR A 137 -14.63 9.46 -4.03
CA TYR A 137 -14.13 8.91 -2.78
C TYR A 137 -13.85 9.95 -1.69
N HIS A 138 -13.81 11.23 -2.05
CA HIS A 138 -13.63 12.34 -1.09
C HIS A 138 -12.42 12.15 -0.19
N THR A 139 -11.33 11.62 -0.75
CA THR A 139 -10.10 11.46 -0.02
C THR A 139 -8.93 11.73 -0.96
N ARG A 140 -7.73 11.72 -0.40
CA ARG A 140 -6.52 11.97 -1.19
C ARG A 140 -6.32 10.84 -2.20
N ILE A 141 -6.11 11.21 -3.44
CA ILE A 141 -5.91 10.25 -4.54
C ILE A 141 -4.50 10.43 -5.09
N GLU A 142 -3.82 9.32 -5.27
CA GLU A 142 -2.51 9.31 -5.90
C GLU A 142 -2.50 8.28 -7.02
N LEU A 143 -2.01 8.69 -8.20
CA LEU A 143 -1.82 7.76 -9.31
C LEU A 143 -0.32 7.57 -9.54
N ARG A 144 0.11 6.31 -9.60
CA ARG A 144 1.52 5.98 -9.81
C ARG A 144 1.70 5.08 -11.02
N GLN A 145 2.55 5.51 -11.92
CA GLN A 145 2.95 4.68 -13.03
C GLN A 145 4.08 3.76 -12.56
N ILE A 146 3.86 2.43 -12.62
CA ILE A 146 4.80 1.46 -12.09
C ILE A 146 5.60 0.76 -13.17
N GLY A 147 5.44 1.18 -14.42
CA GLY A 147 6.22 0.62 -15.51
C GLY A 147 5.62 1.02 -16.83
N VAL A 148 6.26 0.56 -17.88
CA VAL A 148 5.81 0.79 -19.25
C VAL A 148 5.09 -0.46 -19.73
N ARG A 149 3.86 -0.29 -20.22
CA ARG A 149 3.12 -1.41 -20.76
C ARG A 149 3.69 -1.81 -22.13
N HIS A 150 4.05 -3.08 -22.27
CA HIS A 150 4.53 -3.63 -23.54
C HIS A 150 3.38 -4.32 -24.23
N GLU A 151 3.10 -3.96 -25.47
CA GLU A 151 1.95 -4.50 -26.20
C GLU A 151 2.28 -5.69 -27.05
N THR A 152 3.54 -6.01 -27.20
CA THR A 152 4.00 -7.07 -28.07
C THR A 152 4.32 -8.36 -27.31
N GLN A 153 3.69 -8.58 -26.23
CA GLN A 153 3.99 -9.75 -25.39
C GLN A 153 3.35 -11.03 -25.89
#